data_f7509f0adbd3bfa576c80f66e66846e0
#
_entry.id   f7509f0adbd3bfa576c80f66e66846e0
#
_cell.length_a   1.000
_cell.length_b   1.000
_cell.length_c   1.000
_cell.angle_alpha   90.00
_cell.angle_beta   90.00
_cell.angle_gamma   90.00
#
_symmetry.space_group_name_H-M   'P 1'
#
loop_
_entity.id
_entity.type
_entity.pdbx_description
1 polymer ?
#
loop_
_entity_poly.entity_id
_entity_poly.type
_entity_poly.pdbx_seq_one_letter_code
_entity_poly.pdbx_strand_id
1 'polypeptide(L)'
;VTGQQFEKTFSILYRSVTGATSPLTYIEEKEKNGEPVFANMTENDKKTLARQTGELYFMRGYTYWLISRAFVAPYDPSGGDGNNRKFIPLINKLDYSQESARNPYMGTVKEVYDQMLSDFTKAKNLMPEDYFVRGRANKFSAAMMLMRVKWLMGDKDGALEEANFVITKAEAGIAPFDLTEEPIVAFNRNAEQQYTVDPISREVMFECAFTESNQGNNVAIPLARMCKTGIYNFKSKTFDASDKLWLDGARGSQNWQHGGWACAYWNPRLIKYIGWAVTDDPM
;
A
#
# COMPACT_ATOMS: atom_id res chain seq x y z
N VAL A 1 7.96 19.23 -8.09
CA VAL A 1 8.54 18.34 -7.07
C VAL A 1 10.03 18.61 -7.00
N THR A 2 10.53 19.10 -5.87
CA THR A 2 11.96 19.42 -5.70
C THR A 2 12.77 18.13 -5.49
N GLY A 3 14.05 18.12 -5.90
CA GLY A 3 14.95 16.97 -5.69
C GLY A 3 14.98 16.49 -4.24
N GLN A 4 14.88 17.41 -3.27
CA GLN A 4 14.82 17.10 -1.84
C GLN A 4 13.62 16.23 -1.43
N GLN A 5 12.48 16.34 -2.10
CA GLN A 5 11.31 15.51 -1.77
C GLN A 5 11.50 14.07 -2.23
N PHE A 6 12.12 13.88 -3.40
CA PHE A 6 12.48 12.54 -3.88
C PHE A 6 13.52 11.88 -2.98
N GLU A 7 14.55 12.62 -2.59
CA GLU A 7 15.58 12.12 -1.67
C GLU A 7 15.01 11.70 -0.32
N LYS A 8 14.14 12.53 0.28
CA LYS A 8 13.46 12.19 1.52
C LYS A 8 12.57 10.96 1.38
N THR A 9 11.79 10.87 0.32
CA THR A 9 10.92 9.73 0.04
C THR A 9 11.75 8.46 -0.11
N PHE A 10 12.82 8.50 -0.91
CA PHE A 10 13.74 7.40 -1.09
C PHE A 10 14.34 6.94 0.25
N SER A 11 14.84 7.87 1.05
CA SER A 11 15.42 7.57 2.36
C SER A 11 14.42 6.92 3.32
N ILE A 12 13.17 7.41 3.37
CA ILE A 12 12.11 6.84 4.21
C ILE A 12 11.77 5.41 3.78
N LEU A 13 11.62 5.19 2.47
CA LEU A 13 11.31 3.86 1.93
C LEU A 13 12.45 2.86 2.25
N TYR A 14 13.71 3.27 2.11
CA TYR A 14 14.83 2.40 2.45
C TYR A 14 14.98 2.12 3.96
N ARG A 15 14.57 3.05 4.83
CA ARG A 15 14.45 2.75 6.26
C ARG A 15 13.43 1.62 6.51
N SER A 16 12.30 1.62 5.78
CA SER A 16 11.31 0.55 5.89
C SER A 16 11.84 -0.78 5.35
N VAL A 17 12.56 -0.77 4.21
CA VAL A 17 13.23 -1.96 3.68
C VAL A 17 14.21 -2.53 4.72
N THR A 18 15.10 -1.69 5.25
CA THR A 18 16.10 -2.11 6.24
C THR A 18 15.44 -2.61 7.53
N GLY A 19 14.40 -1.89 8.00
CA GLY A 19 13.64 -2.26 9.19
C GLY A 19 12.96 -3.63 9.09
N ALA A 20 12.45 -3.98 7.91
CA ALA A 20 11.88 -5.30 7.66
C ALA A 20 12.98 -6.36 7.42
N THR A 21 14.06 -6.01 6.71
CA THR A 21 15.12 -6.95 6.35
C THR A 21 15.94 -7.37 7.57
N SER A 22 16.15 -6.51 8.57
CA SER A 22 16.95 -6.83 9.75
C SER A 22 16.43 -8.06 10.51
N PRO A 23 15.18 -8.08 10.99
CA PRO A 23 14.66 -9.27 11.66
C PRO A 23 14.54 -10.48 10.73
N LEU A 24 14.22 -10.28 9.45
CA LEU A 24 14.16 -11.35 8.46
C LEU A 24 15.53 -12.04 8.29
N THR A 25 16.61 -11.26 8.20
CA THR A 25 17.98 -11.82 8.11
C THR A 25 18.28 -12.70 9.31
N TYR A 26 17.95 -12.26 10.52
CA TYR A 26 18.16 -13.03 11.75
C TYR A 26 17.34 -14.33 11.75
N ILE A 27 16.06 -14.25 11.39
CA ILE A 27 15.15 -15.41 11.34
C ILE A 27 15.66 -16.43 10.31
N GLU A 28 15.95 -15.99 9.09
CA GLU A 28 16.42 -16.85 8.00
C GLU A 28 17.79 -17.51 8.33
N GLU A 29 18.67 -16.82 9.05
CA GLU A 29 19.94 -17.40 9.52
C GLU A 29 19.73 -18.49 10.57
N LYS A 30 18.83 -18.26 11.54
CA LYS A 30 18.47 -19.27 12.53
C LYS A 30 17.85 -20.52 11.88
N GLU A 31 16.91 -20.34 10.98
CA GLU A 31 16.26 -21.41 10.24
C GLU A 31 17.27 -22.21 9.40
N LYS A 32 18.18 -21.52 8.70
CA LYS A 32 19.24 -22.15 7.90
C LYS A 32 20.17 -23.02 8.74
N ASN A 33 20.45 -22.61 9.97
CA ASN A 33 21.30 -23.33 10.91
C ASN A 33 20.55 -24.43 11.67
N GLY A 34 19.25 -24.58 11.50
CA GLY A 34 18.40 -25.48 12.28
C GLY A 34 18.27 -25.07 13.75
N GLU A 35 18.50 -23.77 14.05
CA GLU A 35 18.42 -23.21 15.39
C GLU A 35 17.04 -22.56 15.64
N PRO A 36 16.52 -22.65 16.86
CA PRO A 36 15.29 -21.93 17.18
C PRO A 36 15.55 -20.41 17.18
N VAL A 37 14.59 -19.63 16.67
CA VAL A 37 14.65 -18.16 16.68
C VAL A 37 14.65 -17.63 18.11
N PHE A 38 13.83 -18.22 18.98
CA PHE A 38 13.78 -17.96 20.42
C PHE A 38 13.73 -19.28 21.19
N ALA A 39 14.32 -19.29 22.38
CA ALA A 39 14.27 -20.47 23.25
C ALA A 39 12.86 -20.67 23.83
N ASN A 40 12.49 -21.93 24.06
CA ASN A 40 11.26 -22.31 24.81
C ASN A 40 9.94 -21.77 24.25
N MET A 41 9.83 -21.62 22.93
CA MET A 41 8.60 -21.18 22.27
C MET A 41 7.50 -22.23 22.40
N THR A 42 6.33 -21.79 22.86
CA THR A 42 5.10 -22.58 22.77
C THR A 42 4.61 -22.68 21.31
N GLU A 43 3.67 -23.58 21.04
CA GLU A 43 3.06 -23.65 19.69
C GLU A 43 2.33 -22.36 19.30
N ASN A 44 1.77 -21.65 20.26
CA ASN A 44 1.16 -20.35 20.01
C ASN A 44 2.18 -19.26 19.68
N ASP A 45 3.35 -19.29 20.33
CA ASP A 45 4.46 -18.39 20.02
C ASP A 45 5.00 -18.63 18.62
N LYS A 46 5.12 -19.89 18.20
CA LYS A 46 5.54 -20.26 16.85
C LYS A 46 4.54 -19.74 15.79
N LYS A 47 3.23 -19.90 16.01
CA LYS A 47 2.20 -19.37 15.13
C LYS A 47 2.27 -17.83 15.05
N THR A 48 2.47 -17.18 16.18
CA THR A 48 2.62 -15.73 16.26
C THR A 48 3.87 -15.26 15.52
N LEU A 49 5.01 -15.94 15.72
CA LEU A 49 6.24 -15.63 15.01
C LEU A 49 6.07 -15.81 13.49
N ALA A 50 5.48 -16.92 13.05
CA ALA A 50 5.23 -17.16 11.63
C ALA A 50 4.38 -16.05 11.02
N ARG A 51 3.29 -15.65 11.69
CA ARG A 51 2.43 -14.54 11.25
C ARG A 51 3.22 -13.23 11.16
N GLN A 52 3.98 -12.87 12.20
CA GLN A 52 4.78 -11.64 12.22
C GLN A 52 5.88 -11.64 11.17
N THR A 53 6.50 -12.79 10.94
CA THR A 53 7.47 -12.99 9.85
C THR A 53 6.80 -12.77 8.48
N GLY A 54 5.59 -13.28 8.31
CA GLY A 54 4.78 -13.01 7.10
C GLY A 54 4.47 -11.53 6.92
N GLU A 55 4.14 -10.81 7.98
CA GLU A 55 3.94 -9.35 7.94
C GLU A 55 5.22 -8.59 7.56
N LEU A 56 6.39 -9.01 8.04
CA LEU A 56 7.68 -8.43 7.66
C LEU A 56 8.00 -8.63 6.17
N TYR A 57 7.77 -9.84 5.64
CA TYR A 57 7.90 -10.08 4.20
C TYR A 57 6.93 -9.21 3.41
N PHE A 58 5.66 -9.12 3.84
CA PHE A 58 4.70 -8.23 3.19
C PHE A 58 5.18 -6.78 3.17
N MET A 59 5.64 -6.26 4.30
CA MET A 59 6.12 -4.87 4.41
C MET A 59 7.33 -4.61 3.52
N ARG A 60 8.28 -5.55 3.42
CA ARG A 60 9.42 -5.43 2.51
C ARG A 60 8.98 -5.43 1.05
N GLY A 61 8.17 -6.40 0.66
CA GLY A 61 7.63 -6.50 -0.70
C GLY A 61 6.81 -5.27 -1.08
N TYR A 62 5.94 -4.79 -0.18
CA TYR A 62 5.14 -3.59 -0.38
C TYR A 62 5.99 -2.33 -0.51
N THR A 63 7.05 -2.22 0.27
CA THR A 63 7.98 -1.10 0.17
C THR A 63 8.73 -1.13 -1.17
N TYR A 64 9.19 -2.30 -1.63
CA TYR A 64 9.77 -2.43 -2.97
C TYR A 64 8.76 -2.14 -4.07
N TRP A 65 7.49 -2.50 -3.89
CA TRP A 65 6.43 -2.12 -4.83
C TRP A 65 6.28 -0.59 -4.92
N LEU A 66 6.30 0.13 -3.78
CA LEU A 66 6.28 1.60 -3.78
C LEU A 66 7.53 2.20 -4.44
N ILE A 67 8.72 1.66 -4.14
CA ILE A 67 9.98 2.08 -4.75
C ILE A 67 9.94 1.83 -6.27
N SER A 68 9.44 0.68 -6.71
CA SER A 68 9.37 0.35 -8.13
C SER A 68 8.48 1.32 -8.92
N ARG A 69 7.42 1.84 -8.31
CA ARG A 69 6.51 2.80 -8.97
C ARG A 69 7.13 4.18 -9.20
N ALA A 70 8.15 4.55 -8.42
CA ALA A 70 8.76 5.87 -8.47
C ALA A 70 10.19 5.87 -9.03
N PHE A 71 10.94 4.78 -8.86
CA PHE A 71 12.40 4.77 -9.08
C PHE A 71 12.89 3.64 -9.99
N VAL A 72 12.02 2.75 -10.47
CA VAL A 72 12.39 1.63 -11.36
C VAL A 72 11.58 1.73 -12.65
N ALA A 73 12.20 1.36 -13.77
CA ALA A 73 11.47 1.25 -15.02
C ALA A 73 10.37 0.18 -14.94
N PRO A 74 9.27 0.33 -15.69
CA PRO A 74 8.27 -0.73 -15.81
C PRO A 74 8.91 -2.04 -16.25
N TYR A 75 8.39 -3.16 -15.73
CA TYR A 75 8.79 -4.48 -16.19
C TYR A 75 8.33 -4.67 -17.64
N ASP A 76 9.21 -5.24 -18.47
CA ASP A 76 8.87 -5.61 -19.85
C ASP A 76 8.42 -7.08 -19.90
N PRO A 77 7.11 -7.36 -20.07
CA PRO A 77 6.59 -8.72 -20.13
C PRO A 77 7.14 -9.54 -21.32
N SER A 78 7.66 -8.88 -22.34
CA SER A 78 8.29 -9.58 -23.50
C SER A 78 9.68 -10.13 -23.20
N GLY A 79 10.22 -9.84 -22.01
CA GLY A 79 11.55 -10.29 -21.60
C GLY A 79 12.72 -9.50 -22.23
N GLY A 80 12.45 -8.28 -22.69
CA GLY A 80 13.45 -7.43 -23.32
C GLY A 80 14.60 -6.99 -22.38
N ASP A 81 15.67 -6.49 -22.96
CA ASP A 81 16.89 -6.04 -22.25
C ASP A 81 16.63 -4.97 -21.19
N GLY A 82 15.50 -4.29 -21.26
CA GLY A 82 15.06 -3.33 -20.24
C GLY A 82 15.03 -3.92 -18.84
N ASN A 83 14.68 -5.20 -18.71
CA ASN A 83 14.61 -5.91 -17.43
C ASN A 83 15.98 -6.14 -16.78
N ASN A 84 17.06 -6.06 -17.55
CA ASN A 84 18.43 -6.22 -17.05
C ASN A 84 19.06 -4.89 -16.58
N ARG A 85 18.36 -3.77 -16.76
CA ARG A 85 18.83 -2.46 -16.31
C ARG A 85 18.76 -2.35 -14.79
N LYS A 86 19.84 -1.83 -14.20
CA LYS A 86 19.97 -1.60 -12.76
C LYS A 86 19.49 -0.20 -12.40
N PHE A 87 18.69 -0.10 -11.33
CA PHE A 87 18.11 1.18 -10.92
C PHE A 87 18.30 1.52 -9.44
N ILE A 88 18.16 0.53 -8.56
CA ILE A 88 18.07 0.76 -7.13
C ILE A 88 18.91 -0.25 -6.34
N PRO A 89 19.38 0.10 -5.14
CA PRO A 89 19.94 -0.89 -4.21
C PRO A 89 18.91 -1.98 -3.88
N LEU A 90 19.28 -3.25 -4.03
CA LEU A 90 18.45 -4.38 -3.66
C LEU A 90 18.98 -4.99 -2.36
N ILE A 91 18.25 -4.78 -1.26
CA ILE A 91 18.61 -5.23 0.08
C ILE A 91 17.66 -6.35 0.49
N ASN A 92 18.03 -7.58 0.24
CA ASN A 92 17.27 -8.77 0.64
C ASN A 92 17.85 -9.46 1.90
N LYS A 93 19.08 -9.15 2.24
CA LYS A 93 19.79 -9.56 3.46
C LYS A 93 20.62 -8.37 3.95
N LEU A 94 20.72 -8.20 5.27
CA LEU A 94 21.61 -7.18 5.83
C LEU A 94 23.04 -7.72 5.92
N ASP A 95 23.94 -6.95 5.39
CA ASP A 95 25.37 -7.05 5.62
C ASP A 95 25.84 -5.77 6.32
N TYR A 96 26.35 -5.90 7.53
CA TYR A 96 26.82 -4.78 8.34
C TYR A 96 28.26 -4.37 8.04
N SER A 97 28.85 -4.88 6.96
CA SER A 97 30.20 -4.49 6.55
C SER A 97 30.23 -3.05 6.01
N GLN A 98 31.37 -2.38 6.18
CA GLN A 98 31.57 -1.06 5.59
C GLN A 98 31.56 -1.12 4.05
N GLU A 99 31.96 -2.25 3.49
CA GLU A 99 32.00 -2.47 2.04
C GLU A 99 30.58 -2.46 1.46
N SER A 100 29.64 -3.22 2.05
CA SER A 100 28.26 -3.24 1.57
C SER A 100 27.57 -1.88 1.69
N ALA A 101 27.95 -1.09 2.71
CA ALA A 101 27.40 0.25 2.88
C ALA A 101 27.92 1.24 1.80
N ARG A 102 29.17 1.08 1.35
CA ARG A 102 29.79 1.93 0.33
C ARG A 102 29.41 1.51 -1.08
N ASN A 103 29.30 0.22 -1.32
CA ASN A 103 29.04 -0.39 -2.61
C ASN A 103 27.81 -1.30 -2.55
N PRO A 104 26.59 -0.73 -2.38
CA PRO A 104 25.38 -1.55 -2.31
C PRO A 104 25.15 -2.28 -3.63
N TYR A 105 24.66 -3.52 -3.53
CA TYR A 105 24.25 -4.26 -4.70
C TYR A 105 23.10 -3.56 -5.42
N MET A 106 23.31 -3.20 -6.68
CA MET A 106 22.29 -2.55 -7.51
C MET A 106 21.47 -3.62 -8.24
N GLY A 107 20.21 -3.72 -7.88
CA GLY A 107 19.28 -4.67 -8.49
C GLY A 107 18.80 -4.25 -9.87
N THR A 108 18.63 -5.24 -10.74
CA THR A 108 17.98 -5.08 -12.04
C THR A 108 16.46 -4.97 -11.85
N VAL A 109 15.75 -4.48 -12.88
CA VAL A 109 14.27 -4.48 -12.90
C VAL A 109 13.74 -5.87 -12.58
N LYS A 110 14.27 -6.91 -13.25
CA LYS A 110 13.85 -8.29 -13.03
C LYS A 110 14.02 -8.71 -11.57
N GLU A 111 15.19 -8.49 -10.99
CA GLU A 111 15.48 -8.88 -9.59
C GLU A 111 14.61 -8.17 -8.58
N VAL A 112 14.24 -6.90 -8.82
CA VAL A 112 13.31 -6.17 -7.95
C VAL A 112 11.91 -6.79 -7.99
N TYR A 113 11.41 -7.17 -9.17
CA TYR A 113 10.13 -7.83 -9.31
C TYR A 113 10.15 -9.26 -8.75
N ASP A 114 11.23 -10.02 -8.97
CA ASP A 114 11.42 -11.34 -8.36
C ASP A 114 11.45 -11.27 -6.82
N GLN A 115 12.08 -10.22 -6.26
CA GLN A 115 12.07 -9.99 -4.82
C GLN A 115 10.65 -9.73 -4.29
N MET A 116 9.86 -8.92 -4.98
CA MET A 116 8.47 -8.69 -4.60
C MET A 116 7.64 -9.97 -4.66
N LEU A 117 7.78 -10.78 -5.72
CA LEU A 117 7.11 -12.07 -5.83
C LEU A 117 7.49 -13.00 -4.68
N SER A 118 8.78 -13.12 -4.39
CA SER A 118 9.29 -13.96 -3.29
C SER A 118 8.71 -13.50 -1.95
N ASP A 119 8.76 -12.21 -1.66
CA ASP A 119 8.30 -11.65 -0.40
C ASP A 119 6.79 -11.85 -0.20
N PHE A 120 5.97 -11.53 -1.20
CA PHE A 120 4.52 -11.72 -1.09
C PHE A 120 4.12 -13.20 -1.05
N THR A 121 4.86 -14.08 -1.72
CA THR A 121 4.63 -15.53 -1.63
C THR A 121 4.91 -16.05 -0.23
N LYS A 122 6.05 -15.67 0.38
CA LYS A 122 6.37 -16.02 1.75
C LYS A 122 5.36 -15.44 2.74
N ALA A 123 4.95 -14.18 2.54
CA ALA A 123 3.93 -13.53 3.34
C ALA A 123 2.60 -14.29 3.30
N LYS A 124 2.09 -14.60 2.09
CA LYS A 124 0.85 -15.38 1.90
C LYS A 124 0.91 -16.74 2.59
N ASN A 125 2.04 -17.43 2.51
CA ASN A 125 2.20 -18.77 3.09
C ASN A 125 2.27 -18.75 4.62
N LEU A 126 2.91 -17.76 5.21
CA LEU A 126 3.12 -17.67 6.66
C LEU A 126 1.93 -17.08 7.42
N MET A 127 1.14 -16.20 6.81
CA MET A 127 0.00 -15.58 7.47
C MET A 127 -1.23 -16.50 7.49
N PRO A 128 -1.94 -16.61 8.62
CA PRO A 128 -3.16 -17.41 8.73
C PRO A 128 -4.34 -16.77 7.98
N GLU A 129 -5.39 -17.57 7.73
CA GLU A 129 -6.60 -17.11 7.01
C GLU A 129 -7.61 -16.37 7.90
N ASP A 130 -7.49 -16.51 9.20
CA ASP A 130 -8.43 -15.99 10.21
C ASP A 130 -7.92 -14.74 10.95
N TYR A 131 -6.84 -14.11 10.45
CA TYR A 131 -6.26 -12.94 11.09
C TYR A 131 -6.55 -11.67 10.29
N PHE A 132 -7.42 -10.84 10.84
CA PHE A 132 -7.81 -9.56 10.27
C PHE A 132 -7.70 -8.47 11.32
N VAL A 133 -6.64 -7.69 11.27
CA VAL A 133 -6.43 -6.53 12.13
C VAL A 133 -6.20 -5.32 11.25
N ARG A 134 -6.94 -4.27 11.50
CA ARG A 134 -6.85 -3.02 10.77
C ARG A 134 -5.43 -2.46 10.79
N GLY A 135 -4.96 -2.00 9.64
CA GLY A 135 -3.60 -1.47 9.49
C GLY A 135 -2.49 -2.52 9.51
N ARG A 136 -2.84 -3.82 9.57
CA ARG A 136 -1.88 -4.91 9.48
C ARG A 136 -2.08 -5.72 8.21
N ALA A 137 -0.99 -6.27 7.70
CA ALA A 137 -1.06 -7.17 6.56
C ALA A 137 -1.76 -8.49 6.94
N ASN A 138 -2.39 -9.11 5.97
CA ASN A 138 -3.03 -10.42 6.08
C ASN A 138 -2.79 -11.25 4.83
N LYS A 139 -3.14 -12.53 4.87
CA LYS A 139 -2.93 -13.48 3.76
C LYS A 139 -3.53 -12.97 2.44
N PHE A 140 -4.71 -12.36 2.49
CA PHE A 140 -5.43 -11.91 1.30
C PHE A 140 -4.83 -10.63 0.72
N SER A 141 -4.33 -9.73 1.56
CA SER A 141 -3.57 -8.57 1.07
C SER A 141 -2.28 -8.99 0.36
N ALA A 142 -1.61 -10.05 0.83
CA ALA A 142 -0.46 -10.62 0.14
C ALA A 142 -0.84 -11.26 -1.20
N ALA A 143 -1.95 -12.00 -1.27
CA ALA A 143 -2.48 -12.55 -2.52
C ALA A 143 -2.83 -11.44 -3.52
N MET A 144 -3.49 -10.37 -3.08
CA MET A 144 -3.79 -9.20 -3.90
C MET A 144 -2.51 -8.55 -4.47
N MET A 145 -1.46 -8.44 -3.66
CA MET A 145 -0.19 -7.88 -4.14
C MET A 145 0.52 -8.85 -5.11
N LEU A 146 0.47 -10.15 -4.88
CA LEU A 146 0.94 -11.17 -5.84
C LEU A 146 0.21 -11.03 -7.18
N MET A 147 -1.11 -10.94 -7.16
CA MET A 147 -1.91 -10.72 -8.36
C MET A 147 -1.40 -9.51 -9.15
N ARG A 148 -1.20 -8.37 -8.47
CA ARG A 148 -0.72 -7.14 -9.11
C ARG A 148 0.67 -7.27 -9.71
N VAL A 149 1.61 -7.89 -8.99
CA VAL A 149 2.98 -8.07 -9.47
C VAL A 149 3.02 -9.04 -10.65
N LYS A 150 2.34 -10.19 -10.55
CA LYS A 150 2.21 -11.17 -11.65
C LYS A 150 1.59 -10.53 -12.89
N TRP A 151 0.52 -9.76 -12.72
CA TRP A 151 -0.10 -9.02 -13.82
C TRP A 151 0.88 -8.06 -14.52
N LEU A 152 1.64 -7.27 -13.74
CA LEU A 152 2.66 -6.36 -14.30
C LEU A 152 3.79 -7.09 -15.01
N MET A 153 4.10 -8.30 -14.60
CA MET A 153 5.10 -9.16 -15.25
C MET A 153 4.55 -9.91 -16.47
N GLY A 154 3.26 -9.79 -16.77
CA GLY A 154 2.62 -10.47 -17.89
C GLY A 154 2.16 -11.90 -17.58
N ASP A 155 2.33 -12.38 -16.35
CA ASP A 155 1.81 -13.68 -15.88
C ASP A 155 0.32 -13.54 -15.54
N LYS A 156 -0.51 -13.59 -16.58
CA LYS A 156 -1.96 -13.41 -16.45
C LYS A 156 -2.63 -14.57 -15.74
N ASP A 157 -2.18 -15.79 -16.00
CA ASP A 157 -2.75 -17.00 -15.42
C ASP A 157 -2.44 -17.04 -13.91
N GLY A 158 -1.20 -16.78 -13.53
CA GLY A 158 -0.84 -16.67 -12.13
C GLY A 158 -1.53 -15.51 -11.42
N ALA A 159 -1.78 -14.39 -12.08
CA ALA A 159 -2.59 -13.30 -11.53
C ALA A 159 -4.04 -13.72 -11.30
N LEU A 160 -4.64 -14.45 -12.25
CA LEU A 160 -6.00 -14.96 -12.13
C LEU A 160 -6.13 -15.98 -10.99
N GLU A 161 -5.13 -16.84 -10.79
CA GLU A 161 -5.10 -17.77 -9.64
C GLU A 161 -5.18 -17.04 -8.30
N GLU A 162 -4.40 -15.96 -8.14
CA GLU A 162 -4.40 -15.17 -6.92
C GLU A 162 -5.72 -14.43 -6.69
N ALA A 163 -6.33 -13.90 -7.77
CA ALA A 163 -7.65 -13.28 -7.71
C ALA A 163 -8.73 -14.30 -7.30
N ASN A 164 -8.76 -15.45 -7.94
CA ASN A 164 -9.70 -16.52 -7.64
C ASN A 164 -9.54 -17.05 -6.21
N PHE A 165 -8.30 -17.14 -5.71
CA PHE A 165 -8.07 -17.50 -4.30
C PHE A 165 -8.82 -16.56 -3.36
N VAL A 166 -8.72 -15.24 -3.56
CA VAL A 166 -9.40 -14.25 -2.70
C VAL A 166 -10.91 -14.34 -2.85
N ILE A 167 -11.42 -14.39 -4.08
CA ILE A 167 -12.85 -14.44 -4.38
C ILE A 167 -13.50 -15.69 -3.76
N THR A 168 -12.93 -16.87 -4.01
CA THR A 168 -13.45 -18.13 -3.48
C THR A 168 -13.49 -18.14 -1.95
N LYS A 169 -12.48 -17.57 -1.29
CA LYS A 169 -12.44 -17.48 0.18
C LYS A 169 -13.45 -16.47 0.73
N ALA A 170 -13.69 -15.38 0.01
CA ALA A 170 -14.73 -14.41 0.35
C ALA A 170 -16.13 -15.00 0.19
N GLU A 171 -16.43 -15.65 -0.92
CA GLU A 171 -17.70 -16.35 -1.18
C GLU A 171 -17.98 -17.46 -0.17
N ALA A 172 -16.94 -18.13 0.31
CA ALA A 172 -17.04 -19.14 1.37
C ALA A 172 -17.20 -18.54 2.80
N GLY A 173 -17.21 -17.22 2.93
CA GLY A 173 -17.32 -16.53 4.23
C GLY A 173 -16.07 -16.65 5.13
N ILE A 174 -14.94 -17.12 4.57
CA ILE A 174 -13.66 -17.24 5.30
C ILE A 174 -12.96 -15.88 5.35
N ALA A 175 -12.96 -15.15 4.25
CA ALA A 175 -12.43 -13.79 4.18
C ALA A 175 -13.57 -12.76 4.33
N PRO A 176 -13.39 -11.70 5.16
CA PRO A 176 -14.43 -10.71 5.42
C PRO A 176 -14.52 -9.62 4.33
N PHE A 177 -14.20 -9.97 3.09
CA PHE A 177 -14.18 -9.04 1.96
C PHE A 177 -15.40 -9.26 1.06
N ASP A 178 -15.91 -8.18 0.50
CA ASP A 178 -17.04 -8.21 -0.42
C ASP A 178 -17.03 -6.94 -1.26
N LEU A 179 -17.75 -6.94 -2.37
CA LEU A 179 -17.99 -5.75 -3.16
C LEU A 179 -19.05 -4.87 -2.47
N THR A 180 -18.87 -3.57 -2.54
CA THR A 180 -19.86 -2.60 -2.08
C THR A 180 -20.90 -2.34 -3.18
N GLU A 181 -22.14 -2.06 -2.80
CA GLU A 181 -23.22 -1.80 -3.76
C GLU A 181 -22.95 -0.55 -4.62
N GLU A 182 -22.33 0.46 -4.02
CA GLU A 182 -21.95 1.70 -4.69
C GLU A 182 -20.45 1.94 -4.64
N PRO A 183 -19.76 2.23 -5.76
CA PRO A 183 -18.32 2.46 -5.79
C PRO A 183 -17.83 3.55 -4.84
N ILE A 184 -18.66 4.56 -4.57
CA ILE A 184 -18.30 5.65 -3.66
C ILE A 184 -18.12 5.17 -2.22
N VAL A 185 -18.83 4.11 -1.81
CA VAL A 185 -18.73 3.53 -0.47
C VAL A 185 -17.36 2.87 -0.28
N ALA A 186 -16.77 2.32 -1.34
CA ALA A 186 -15.42 1.75 -1.29
C ALA A 186 -14.35 2.79 -0.95
N PHE A 187 -14.53 4.03 -1.39
CA PHE A 187 -13.56 5.11 -1.20
C PHE A 187 -13.91 6.05 -0.05
N ASN A 188 -15.18 6.10 0.33
CA ASN A 188 -15.66 6.99 1.36
C ASN A 188 -16.26 6.22 2.54
N ARG A 189 -15.40 5.81 3.40
CA ARG A 189 -15.62 5.02 4.57
C ARG A 189 -16.71 5.52 5.53
N ASN A 190 -16.93 6.84 5.54
CA ASN A 190 -17.85 7.51 6.46
C ASN A 190 -19.14 7.95 5.78
N ALA A 191 -19.44 7.37 4.61
CA ALA A 191 -20.60 7.76 3.81
C ALA A 191 -21.92 7.78 4.60
N GLU A 192 -22.11 6.81 5.50
CA GLU A 192 -23.31 6.73 6.32
C GLU A 192 -23.07 7.04 7.80
N GLN A 193 -21.80 7.01 8.24
CA GLN A 193 -21.43 7.16 9.65
C GLN A 193 -20.27 8.14 9.78
N GLN A 194 -20.57 9.40 9.67
CA GLN A 194 -19.59 10.50 9.62
C GLN A 194 -18.64 10.56 10.82
N TYR A 195 -18.92 9.87 11.93
CA TYR A 195 -18.18 10.01 13.19
C TYR A 195 -17.95 8.72 13.98
N THR A 196 -18.32 7.56 13.46
CA THR A 196 -18.06 6.30 14.15
C THR A 196 -16.79 5.62 13.63
N VAL A 197 -16.05 5.03 14.54
CA VAL A 197 -14.70 4.50 14.35
C VAL A 197 -14.63 3.29 13.42
N ASP A 198 -15.74 2.72 12.99
CA ASP A 198 -15.86 1.62 12.03
C ASP A 198 -17.21 1.67 11.29
N PRO A 199 -17.30 1.23 10.06
CA PRO A 199 -16.57 0.14 9.44
C PRO A 199 -15.67 0.56 8.28
N ILE A 200 -14.57 -0.17 8.11
CA ILE A 200 -13.80 -0.19 6.89
C ILE A 200 -14.70 -0.71 5.76
N SER A 201 -14.61 -0.13 4.57
CA SER A 201 -15.25 -0.74 3.40
C SER A 201 -14.82 -2.21 3.27
N ARG A 202 -15.77 -3.10 2.99
CA ARG A 202 -15.50 -4.53 2.79
C ARG A 202 -14.57 -4.81 1.61
N GLU A 203 -14.35 -3.85 0.71
CA GLU A 203 -13.39 -3.96 -0.38
C GLU A 203 -11.94 -3.72 0.05
N VAL A 204 -11.69 -3.15 1.24
CA VAL A 204 -10.35 -2.80 1.70
C VAL A 204 -9.67 -4.00 2.34
N MET A 205 -8.73 -4.61 1.62
CA MET A 205 -7.93 -5.74 2.12
C MET A 205 -6.71 -5.31 2.94
N PHE A 206 -6.19 -4.10 2.68
CA PHE A 206 -5.06 -3.51 3.39
C PHE A 206 -5.15 -1.98 3.33
N GLU A 207 -4.92 -1.34 4.47
CA GLU A 207 -4.86 0.12 4.55
C GLU A 207 -3.70 0.58 5.44
N CYS A 208 -3.16 1.74 5.13
CA CYS A 208 -2.30 2.49 6.04
C CYS A 208 -3.20 3.38 6.89
N ALA A 209 -3.50 2.97 8.11
CA ALA A 209 -4.39 3.72 8.99
C ALA A 209 -3.64 4.94 9.58
N PHE A 210 -4.18 6.13 9.30
CA PHE A 210 -3.75 7.36 9.93
C PHE A 210 -4.78 7.76 10.99
N THR A 211 -4.39 7.73 12.24
CA THR A 211 -5.22 8.15 13.38
C THR A 211 -4.76 9.50 13.90
N GLU A 212 -5.61 10.23 14.61
CA GLU A 212 -5.23 11.50 15.22
C GLU A 212 -4.02 11.38 16.14
N SER A 213 -3.89 10.26 16.85
CA SER A 213 -2.75 9.97 17.73
C SER A 213 -1.44 9.73 16.98
N ASN A 214 -1.51 9.31 15.71
CA ASN A 214 -0.35 9.07 14.84
C ASN A 214 0.01 10.29 13.99
N GLN A 215 -0.77 11.35 14.10
CA GLN A 215 -0.49 12.61 13.43
C GLN A 215 0.53 13.40 14.25
N GLY A 216 1.81 13.11 14.05
CA GLY A 216 2.85 14.04 14.54
C GLY A 216 2.64 15.44 13.95
N ASN A 217 3.17 16.48 14.62
CA ASN A 217 2.96 17.89 14.28
C ASN A 217 3.36 18.32 12.85
N ASN A 218 3.99 17.42 12.09
CA ASN A 218 4.39 17.63 10.69
C ASN A 218 3.81 16.54 9.78
N VAL A 219 2.55 16.26 9.94
CA VAL A 219 1.87 15.24 9.16
C VAL A 219 2.08 15.47 7.70
N ALA A 220 2.56 14.40 7.07
CA ALA A 220 2.39 14.20 5.66
C ALA A 220 0.99 14.67 5.28
N ILE A 221 0.94 15.67 4.47
CA ILE A 221 -0.30 16.31 4.03
C ILE A 221 -1.20 15.21 3.51
N PRO A 222 -2.31 14.92 4.15
CA PRO A 222 -3.24 13.93 3.63
C PRO A 222 -3.56 14.28 2.19
N LEU A 223 -3.76 13.29 1.34
CA LEU A 223 -4.14 13.52 -0.05
C LEU A 223 -5.31 14.50 -0.16
N ALA A 224 -6.22 14.44 0.81
CA ALA A 224 -7.32 15.40 0.97
C ALA A 224 -6.89 16.86 1.15
N ARG A 225 -5.70 17.12 1.72
CA ARG A 225 -5.16 18.49 1.80
C ARG A 225 -4.49 18.94 0.51
N MET A 226 -4.04 17.99 -0.30
CA MET A 226 -3.45 18.29 -1.62
C MET A 226 -4.52 18.52 -2.68
N CYS A 227 -5.67 17.89 -2.54
CA CYS A 227 -6.80 18.00 -3.44
C CYS A 227 -7.86 18.93 -2.86
N LYS A 228 -8.56 19.64 -3.74
CA LYS A 228 -9.74 20.38 -3.36
C LYS A 228 -10.85 19.39 -3.04
N THR A 229 -11.29 19.34 -1.79
CA THR A 229 -12.32 18.41 -1.34
C THR A 229 -13.59 19.19 -0.98
N GLY A 230 -14.73 18.70 -1.42
CA GLY A 230 -16.05 19.13 -0.96
C GLY A 230 -16.63 18.09 0.01
N ILE A 231 -17.62 18.48 0.78
CA ILE A 231 -18.39 17.54 1.60
C ILE A 231 -19.51 16.97 0.75
N TYR A 232 -19.51 15.66 0.54
CA TYR A 232 -20.61 14.96 -0.08
C TYR A 232 -21.59 14.48 0.99
N ASN A 233 -22.83 14.93 0.90
CA ASN A 233 -23.89 14.46 1.78
C ASN A 233 -24.55 13.22 1.18
N PHE A 234 -24.32 12.06 1.77
CA PHE A 234 -24.81 10.78 1.26
C PHE A 234 -26.31 10.60 1.42
N LYS A 235 -26.93 11.22 2.44
CA LYS A 235 -28.39 11.13 2.62
C LYS A 235 -29.15 11.90 1.54
N SER A 236 -28.66 13.08 1.20
CA SER A 236 -29.26 13.93 0.14
C SER A 236 -28.72 13.62 -1.25
N LYS A 237 -27.64 12.81 -1.37
CA LYS A 237 -26.91 12.55 -2.61
C LYS A 237 -26.44 13.84 -3.31
N THR A 238 -26.13 14.88 -2.55
CA THR A 238 -25.71 16.18 -3.06
C THR A 238 -24.36 16.59 -2.50
N PHE A 239 -23.59 17.31 -3.31
CA PHE A 239 -22.46 18.08 -2.82
C PHE A 239 -22.99 19.36 -2.17
N ASP A 240 -22.64 19.59 -0.93
CA ASP A 240 -22.88 20.89 -0.31
C ASP A 240 -21.79 21.88 -0.74
N ALA A 241 -21.99 22.46 -1.93
CA ALA A 241 -21.12 23.48 -2.49
C ALA A 241 -21.34 24.86 -1.86
N SER A 242 -22.43 25.02 -1.11
CA SER A 242 -22.78 26.28 -0.44
C SER A 242 -22.09 26.43 0.91
N ASP A 243 -21.32 25.44 1.33
CA ASP A 243 -20.61 25.51 2.59
C ASP A 243 -19.50 26.57 2.50
N LYS A 244 -19.79 27.73 3.06
CA LYS A 244 -18.85 28.84 3.21
C LYS A 244 -17.52 28.40 3.84
N LEU A 245 -17.55 27.40 4.71
CA LEU A 245 -16.39 26.81 5.35
C LEU A 245 -15.43 26.18 4.33
N TRP A 246 -15.96 25.66 3.21
CA TRP A 246 -15.15 25.10 2.16
C TRP A 246 -14.39 26.19 1.36
N LEU A 247 -15.03 27.30 1.07
CA LEU A 247 -14.41 28.44 0.39
C LEU A 247 -13.43 29.19 1.29
N ASP A 248 -13.75 29.32 2.57
CA ASP A 248 -12.91 29.99 3.56
C ASP A 248 -11.73 29.13 3.99
N GLY A 249 -11.87 27.82 4.05
CA GLY A 249 -10.78 26.87 4.30
C GLY A 249 -9.69 26.90 3.22
N ALA A 250 -10.08 27.16 1.96
CA ALA A 250 -9.13 27.30 0.85
C ALA A 250 -8.28 28.57 0.93
N ARG A 251 -8.65 29.55 1.75
CA ARG A 251 -7.94 30.84 1.92
C ARG A 251 -7.05 30.93 3.16
N GLY A 252 -6.72 29.79 3.81
CA GLY A 252 -5.76 29.78 4.89
C GLY A 252 -6.31 30.06 6.28
N SER A 253 -7.63 29.96 6.49
CA SER A 253 -8.17 29.88 7.83
C SER A 253 -7.72 28.58 8.51
N GLN A 254 -7.54 28.62 9.82
CA GLN A 254 -7.00 27.50 10.60
C GLN A 254 -7.92 26.27 10.65
N ASN A 255 -9.04 26.29 9.96
CA ASN A 255 -10.02 25.20 9.93
C ASN A 255 -9.69 24.22 8.79
N TRP A 256 -8.66 23.44 8.96
CA TRP A 256 -8.17 22.42 8.02
C TRP A 256 -9.15 21.25 7.81
N GLN A 257 -10.30 21.28 8.46
CA GLN A 257 -11.24 20.16 8.44
C GLN A 257 -12.00 20.03 7.11
N HIS A 258 -12.11 21.09 6.32
CA HIS A 258 -13.03 21.14 5.19
C HIS A 258 -12.42 21.62 3.85
N GLY A 259 -11.14 21.96 3.79
CA GLY A 259 -10.50 22.43 2.56
C GLY A 259 -9.12 21.86 2.32
N GLY A 260 -8.80 21.57 1.09
CA GLY A 260 -7.46 21.18 0.65
C GLY A 260 -6.68 22.37 0.09
N TRP A 261 -5.36 22.21 -0.04
CA TRP A 261 -4.50 23.23 -0.66
C TRP A 261 -4.70 23.38 -2.17
N ALA A 262 -5.60 22.57 -2.74
CA ALA A 262 -5.89 22.58 -4.17
C ALA A 262 -4.63 22.49 -5.06
N CYS A 263 -3.66 21.68 -4.63
CA CYS A 263 -2.39 21.48 -5.34
C CYS A 263 -2.52 20.53 -6.54
N ALA A 264 -3.62 19.79 -6.60
CA ALA A 264 -3.92 18.87 -7.69
C ALA A 264 -5.36 19.05 -8.15
N TYR A 265 -5.55 19.12 -9.45
CA TYR A 265 -6.85 19.23 -10.09
C TYR A 265 -7.01 18.12 -11.11
N TRP A 266 -8.22 17.61 -11.24
CA TRP A 266 -8.59 16.85 -12.42
C TRP A 266 -8.52 17.74 -13.65
N ASN A 267 -7.94 17.23 -14.73
CA ASN A 267 -7.94 17.96 -15.99
C ASN A 267 -9.40 18.12 -16.47
N PRO A 268 -9.91 19.34 -16.63
CA PRO A 268 -11.31 19.55 -17.04
C PRO A 268 -11.65 18.88 -18.38
N ARG A 269 -10.68 18.78 -19.30
CA ARG A 269 -10.86 18.06 -20.57
C ARG A 269 -11.04 16.57 -20.35
N LEU A 270 -10.32 15.98 -19.38
CA LEU A 270 -10.48 14.57 -19.04
C LEU A 270 -11.87 14.33 -18.44
N ILE A 271 -12.31 15.17 -17.51
CA ILE A 271 -13.64 15.08 -16.90
C ILE A 271 -14.75 15.13 -17.97
N LYS A 272 -14.63 16.05 -18.92
CA LYS A 272 -15.55 16.15 -20.04
C LYS A 272 -15.48 14.92 -20.95
N TYR A 273 -14.28 14.44 -21.23
CA TYR A 273 -14.06 13.27 -22.10
C TYR A 273 -14.66 11.99 -21.54
N ILE A 274 -14.55 11.74 -20.23
CA ILE A 274 -15.11 10.58 -19.56
C ILE A 274 -16.60 10.74 -19.18
N GLY A 275 -17.21 11.86 -19.53
CA GLY A 275 -18.63 12.09 -19.29
C GLY A 275 -19.03 12.35 -17.85
N TRP A 276 -18.08 12.69 -16.96
CA TRP A 276 -18.38 13.02 -15.56
C TRP A 276 -18.96 14.40 -15.36
N ALA A 277 -18.76 15.31 -16.31
CA ALA A 277 -19.38 16.62 -16.28
C ALA A 277 -20.72 16.57 -17.02
N VAL A 278 -21.80 16.71 -16.28
CA VAL A 278 -23.17 16.65 -16.82
C VAL A 278 -23.72 18.05 -17.19
N THR A 279 -22.99 19.11 -16.86
CA THR A 279 -23.43 20.48 -17.10
C THR A 279 -22.43 21.28 -17.94
N ASP A 280 -22.93 22.10 -18.82
CA ASP A 280 -22.15 23.08 -19.61
C ASP A 280 -21.70 24.28 -18.78
N ASP A 281 -21.78 24.18 -17.46
CA ASP A 281 -21.39 25.26 -16.57
C ASP A 281 -19.85 25.38 -16.55
N PRO A 282 -19.27 26.49 -16.95
CA PRO A 282 -17.82 26.70 -16.86
C PRO A 282 -17.45 26.87 -15.39
N MET A 283 -16.78 25.89 -14.84
CA MET A 283 -16.14 25.99 -13.49
C MET A 283 -14.99 26.97 -13.51
#